data_8c9d331792bd4407b1f6c16ec385d6a5
#
_entry.id   8c9d331792bd4407b1f6c16ec385d6a5
#
_cell.length_a   1.000
_cell.length_b   1.000
_cell.length_c   1.000
_cell.angle_alpha   90.00
_cell.angle_beta   90.00
_cell.angle_gamma   90.00
#
_symmetry.space_group_name_H-M   'P 1'
#
loop_
_entity.id
_entity.type
_entity.pdbx_description
1 polymer ?
#
loop_
_entity_poly.entity_id
_entity_poly.type
_entity_poly.pdbx_seq_one_letter_code
_entity_poly.pdbx_strand_id
1 'polypeptide(L)'
;MEHAVVVDNVTKKYGAVEALKGVSLTVPSGELFGIIGPDGAGKTSLFRILTTLLLPDSGNASVCGLDIAKDYKEIRRRVGYMPGRFSLYQDLTVEENLNFFATVFHTTIEENYELVKDIYQQIEPFRKRRAGALSGGMKQKLALSCALIHKPDVLFLDEPTTGVDPVSRKEFWGMLRRLKEQGITIIASTPIIDEARQCDR
;
A
#
# COMPACT_ATOMS: atom_id res chain seq x y z
N MET A 1 6.52 1.21 22.71
CA MET A 1 6.52 0.76 21.29
C MET A 1 6.35 1.98 20.43
N GLU A 2 7.12 2.13 19.39
CA GLU A 2 6.99 3.23 18.46
C GLU A 2 5.79 2.98 17.54
N HIS A 3 4.95 3.99 17.32
CA HIS A 3 3.78 3.88 16.45
C HIS A 3 4.15 4.34 15.04
N ALA A 4 3.96 3.45 14.06
CA ALA A 4 4.15 3.79 12.66
C ALA A 4 3.05 4.73 12.13
N VAL A 5 1.82 4.58 12.63
CA VAL A 5 0.69 5.45 12.25
C VAL A 5 -0.12 5.79 13.49
N VAL A 6 -0.47 7.07 13.62
CA VAL A 6 -1.40 7.58 14.63
C VAL A 6 -2.46 8.42 13.93
N VAL A 7 -3.71 8.14 14.20
CA VAL A 7 -4.87 8.89 13.70
C VAL A 7 -5.70 9.33 14.91
N ASP A 8 -6.02 10.62 14.98
CA ASP A 8 -6.77 11.19 16.08
C ASP A 8 -7.94 12.03 15.56
N ASN A 9 -9.15 11.50 15.78
CA ASN A 9 -10.43 12.13 15.47
C ASN A 9 -10.54 12.68 14.04
N VAL A 10 -10.01 11.96 13.05
CA VAL A 10 -9.99 12.39 11.65
C VAL A 10 -11.38 12.31 11.03
N THR A 11 -11.80 13.42 10.42
CA THR A 11 -13.06 13.51 9.67
C THR A 11 -12.81 13.82 8.19
N LYS A 12 -13.71 13.36 7.33
CA LYS A 12 -13.72 13.70 5.90
C LYS A 12 -15.13 13.65 5.32
N LYS A 13 -15.52 14.72 4.62
CA LYS A 13 -16.80 14.83 3.93
C LYS A 13 -16.58 15.05 2.43
N TYR A 14 -17.50 14.54 1.64
CA TYR A 14 -17.63 14.80 0.21
C TYR A 14 -19.07 15.28 -0.06
N GLY A 15 -19.26 16.59 -0.10
CA GLY A 15 -20.60 17.18 -0.12
C GLY A 15 -21.42 16.76 1.11
N ALA A 16 -22.53 16.08 0.90
CA ALA A 16 -23.38 15.58 2.00
C ALA A 16 -22.93 14.25 2.61
N VAL A 17 -21.94 13.56 2.02
CA VAL A 17 -21.48 12.25 2.46
C VAL A 17 -20.34 12.39 3.46
N GLU A 18 -20.53 11.92 4.67
CA GLU A 18 -19.45 11.81 5.69
C GLU A 18 -18.72 10.48 5.50
N ALA A 19 -17.59 10.52 4.81
CA ALA A 19 -16.75 9.35 4.57
C ALA A 19 -15.98 8.89 5.82
N LEU A 20 -15.51 9.84 6.63
CA LEU A 20 -14.87 9.57 7.92
C LEU A 20 -15.54 10.41 9.01
N LYS A 21 -15.93 9.78 10.11
CA LYS A 21 -16.74 10.37 11.18
C LYS A 21 -16.00 10.42 12.52
N GLY A 22 -14.77 10.96 12.53
CA GLY A 22 -13.96 11.00 13.74
C GLY A 22 -13.23 9.68 14.00
N VAL A 23 -12.45 9.22 13.01
CA VAL A 23 -11.68 7.98 13.12
C VAL A 23 -10.44 8.21 13.98
N SER A 24 -10.24 7.32 14.96
CA SER A 24 -9.03 7.28 15.78
C SER A 24 -8.48 5.84 15.81
N LEU A 25 -7.19 5.69 15.52
CA LEU A 25 -6.48 4.41 15.58
C LEU A 25 -4.98 4.63 15.73
N THR A 26 -4.28 3.61 16.21
CA THR A 26 -2.82 3.55 16.25
C THR A 26 -2.32 2.23 15.69
N VAL A 27 -1.26 2.28 14.90
CA VAL A 27 -0.60 1.10 14.34
C VAL A 27 0.85 1.07 14.85
N PRO A 28 1.25 0.06 15.61
CA PRO A 28 2.64 -0.15 16.00
C PRO A 28 3.54 -0.42 14.79
N SER A 29 4.82 -0.10 14.90
CA SER A 29 5.80 -0.42 13.88
C SER A 29 6.00 -1.94 13.75
N GLY A 30 6.15 -2.43 12.52
CA GLY A 30 6.35 -3.85 12.21
C GLY A 30 5.09 -4.73 12.31
N GLU A 31 3.90 -4.14 12.34
CA GLU A 31 2.62 -4.86 12.38
C GLU A 31 2.02 -4.98 10.98
N LEU A 32 1.34 -6.09 10.70
CA LEU A 32 0.41 -6.23 9.59
C LEU A 32 -1.00 -5.93 10.08
N PHE A 33 -1.45 -4.70 9.88
CA PHE A 33 -2.72 -4.16 10.38
C PHE A 33 -3.81 -4.20 9.31
N GLY A 34 -4.98 -4.75 9.66
CA GLY A 34 -6.13 -4.88 8.76
C GLY A 34 -7.21 -3.83 9.02
N ILE A 35 -7.63 -3.13 7.98
CA ILE A 35 -8.84 -2.28 8.02
C ILE A 35 -9.94 -2.98 7.25
N ILE A 36 -10.93 -3.48 7.98
CA ILE A 36 -12.07 -4.20 7.40
C ILE A 36 -13.29 -3.29 7.29
N GLY A 37 -14.04 -3.43 6.22
CA GLY A 37 -15.31 -2.73 6.03
C GLY A 37 -15.84 -2.87 4.61
N PRO A 38 -17.16 -2.65 4.41
CA PRO A 38 -17.77 -2.72 3.08
C PRO A 38 -17.26 -1.60 2.15
N ASP A 39 -17.64 -1.70 0.88
CA ASP A 39 -17.41 -0.63 -0.08
C ASP A 39 -18.11 0.65 0.40
N GLY A 40 -17.42 1.79 0.21
CA GLY A 40 -17.93 3.08 0.68
C GLY A 40 -17.72 3.36 2.18
N ALA A 41 -17.14 2.46 2.98
CA ALA A 41 -16.87 2.68 4.41
C ALA A 41 -15.77 3.73 4.71
N GLY A 42 -15.18 4.36 3.69
CA GLY A 42 -14.16 5.40 3.89
C GLY A 42 -12.72 4.89 3.92
N LYS A 43 -12.46 3.59 3.76
CA LYS A 43 -11.10 2.99 3.79
C LYS A 43 -10.12 3.70 2.86
N THR A 44 -10.48 3.86 1.59
CA THR A 44 -9.67 4.59 0.60
C THR A 44 -9.44 6.05 0.98
N SER A 45 -10.44 6.73 1.56
CA SER A 45 -10.29 8.12 2.01
C SER A 45 -9.27 8.23 3.14
N LEU A 46 -9.29 7.30 4.10
CA LEU A 46 -8.31 7.23 5.17
C LEU A 46 -6.90 6.98 4.60
N PHE A 47 -6.73 6.03 3.68
CA PHE A 47 -5.43 5.76 3.07
C PHE A 47 -4.89 6.95 2.29
N ARG A 48 -5.74 7.66 1.54
CA ARG A 48 -5.32 8.89 0.84
C ARG A 48 -4.88 9.99 1.78
N ILE A 49 -5.50 10.10 2.96
CA ILE A 49 -5.09 11.04 4.00
C ILE A 49 -3.73 10.63 4.55
N LEU A 50 -3.54 9.37 4.94
CA LEU A 50 -2.29 8.88 5.52
C LEU A 50 -1.11 8.89 4.52
N THR A 51 -1.40 8.72 3.24
CA THR A 51 -0.40 8.85 2.16
C THR A 51 -0.26 10.28 1.62
N THR A 52 -0.86 11.25 2.29
CA THR A 52 -0.77 12.70 1.98
C THR A 52 -1.33 13.10 0.61
N LEU A 53 -2.20 12.28 0.03
CA LEU A 53 -2.90 12.58 -1.22
C LEU A 53 -4.18 13.38 -1.01
N LEU A 54 -4.64 13.47 0.24
CA LEU A 54 -5.85 14.16 0.65
C LEU A 54 -5.65 14.76 2.04
N LEU A 55 -6.21 15.93 2.30
CA LEU A 55 -6.25 16.51 3.64
C LEU A 55 -7.55 16.14 4.36
N PRO A 56 -7.51 15.87 5.67
CA PRO A 56 -8.70 15.72 6.48
C PRO A 56 -9.44 17.07 6.60
N ASP A 57 -10.72 17.02 6.93
CA ASP A 57 -11.49 18.23 7.23
C ASP A 57 -11.29 18.67 8.69
N SER A 58 -11.07 17.71 9.60
CA SER A 58 -10.64 17.94 10.99
C SER A 58 -9.91 16.72 11.54
N GLY A 59 -9.35 16.88 12.75
CA GLY A 59 -8.51 15.87 13.38
C GLY A 59 -7.08 15.92 12.88
N ASN A 60 -6.24 15.06 13.43
CA ASN A 60 -4.81 14.99 13.12
C ASN A 60 -4.39 13.55 12.81
N ALA A 61 -3.36 13.41 11.99
CA ALA A 61 -2.70 12.12 11.80
C ALA A 61 -1.20 12.29 11.60
N SER A 62 -0.45 11.26 11.96
CA SER A 62 0.98 11.19 11.72
C SER A 62 1.37 9.82 11.17
N VAL A 63 2.40 9.79 10.33
CA VAL A 63 3.02 8.58 9.79
C VAL A 63 4.51 8.65 10.05
N CYS A 64 5.08 7.60 10.65
CA CYS A 64 6.48 7.59 11.11
C CYS A 64 6.84 8.78 12.01
N GLY A 65 5.91 9.24 12.86
CA GLY A 65 6.07 10.40 13.72
C GLY A 65 5.98 11.76 13.00
N LEU A 66 5.72 11.79 11.70
CA LEU A 66 5.64 12.99 10.85
C LEU A 66 4.19 13.41 10.64
N ASP A 67 3.91 14.71 10.70
CA ASP A 67 2.58 15.29 10.50
C ASP A 67 2.17 15.24 9.03
N ILE A 68 0.99 14.68 8.72
CA ILE A 68 0.53 14.47 7.34
C ILE A 68 0.36 15.77 6.54
N ALA A 69 0.13 16.90 7.19
CA ALA A 69 -0.08 18.18 6.52
C ALA A 69 1.23 18.95 6.35
N LYS A 70 2.13 18.90 7.34
CA LYS A 70 3.37 19.68 7.36
C LYS A 70 4.52 18.95 6.68
N ASP A 71 4.65 17.64 6.96
CA ASP A 71 5.81 16.83 6.57
C ASP A 71 5.53 15.92 5.36
N TYR A 72 4.53 16.27 4.53
CA TYR A 72 4.04 15.41 3.44
C TYR A 72 5.13 14.96 2.46
N LYS A 73 6.16 15.78 2.21
CA LYS A 73 7.25 15.42 1.30
C LYS A 73 8.10 14.29 1.86
N GLU A 74 8.37 14.34 3.17
CA GLU A 74 9.16 13.31 3.84
C GLU A 74 8.35 12.02 4.01
N ILE A 75 7.06 12.13 4.35
CA ILE A 75 6.17 10.96 4.41
C ILE A 75 6.14 10.22 3.07
N ARG A 76 6.02 10.94 1.93
CA ARG A 76 6.01 10.33 0.59
C ARG A 76 7.27 9.56 0.24
N ARG A 77 8.41 9.87 0.85
CA ARG A 77 9.65 9.13 0.67
C ARG A 77 9.70 7.85 1.50
N ARG A 78 8.92 7.79 2.58
CA ARG A 78 8.93 6.72 3.58
C ARG A 78 7.74 5.76 3.46
N VAL A 79 6.76 6.07 2.61
CA VAL A 79 5.58 5.24 2.42
C VAL A 79 5.49 4.66 1.02
N GLY A 80 5.08 3.40 0.93
CA GLY A 80 4.60 2.79 -0.31
C GLY A 80 3.07 2.80 -0.33
N TYR A 81 2.47 3.05 -1.48
CA TYR A 81 1.02 3.02 -1.64
C TYR A 81 0.60 2.24 -2.88
N MET A 82 -0.22 1.24 -2.67
CA MET A 82 -0.87 0.46 -3.71
C MET A 82 -2.37 0.73 -3.67
N PRO A 83 -2.91 1.53 -4.61
CA PRO A 83 -4.35 1.82 -4.67
C PRO A 83 -5.14 0.61 -5.15
N GLY A 84 -6.42 0.51 -4.77
CA GLY A 84 -7.30 -0.62 -5.08
C GLY A 84 -7.59 -0.79 -6.58
N ARG A 85 -7.40 0.26 -7.37
CA ARG A 85 -7.44 0.16 -8.84
C ARG A 85 -6.02 0.12 -9.38
N PHE A 86 -5.78 -0.80 -10.33
CA PHE A 86 -4.49 -0.89 -11.00
C PHE A 86 -4.13 0.47 -11.65
N SER A 87 -3.11 1.11 -11.12
CA SER A 87 -2.74 2.50 -11.43
C SER A 87 -1.41 2.63 -12.18
N LEU A 88 -0.77 1.50 -12.51
CA LEU A 88 0.47 1.49 -13.26
C LEU A 88 0.24 1.76 -14.76
N TYR A 89 1.29 2.16 -15.45
CA TYR A 89 1.27 2.44 -16.87
C TYR A 89 1.07 1.16 -17.68
N GLN A 90 -0.13 0.96 -18.22
CA GLN A 90 -0.52 -0.28 -18.88
C GLN A 90 0.23 -0.51 -20.21
N ASP A 91 0.63 0.57 -20.88
CA ASP A 91 1.38 0.54 -22.14
C ASP A 91 2.89 0.29 -21.94
N LEU A 92 3.39 0.53 -20.75
CA LEU A 92 4.77 0.21 -20.37
C LEU A 92 4.89 -1.27 -20.01
N THR A 93 6.08 -1.80 -20.22
CA THR A 93 6.44 -3.17 -19.79
C THR A 93 6.58 -3.26 -18.27
N VAL A 94 6.70 -4.47 -17.75
CA VAL A 94 6.99 -4.72 -16.33
C VAL A 94 8.26 -3.99 -15.90
N GLU A 95 9.33 -4.14 -16.68
CA GLU A 95 10.64 -3.54 -16.40
C GLU A 95 10.60 -2.00 -16.47
N GLU A 96 9.92 -1.43 -17.48
CA GLU A 96 9.77 0.01 -17.61
C GLU A 96 8.94 0.63 -16.47
N ASN A 97 7.88 -0.04 -16.00
CA ASN A 97 7.15 0.41 -14.81
C ASN A 97 8.04 0.44 -13.57
N LEU A 98 8.80 -0.64 -13.31
CA LEU A 98 9.70 -0.70 -12.16
C LEU A 98 10.77 0.39 -12.23
N ASN A 99 11.43 0.55 -13.38
CA ASN A 99 12.45 1.57 -13.60
C ASN A 99 11.89 3.00 -13.44
N PHE A 100 10.66 3.23 -13.89
CA PHE A 100 10.00 4.52 -13.69
C PHE A 100 9.90 4.87 -12.21
N PHE A 101 9.36 3.96 -11.38
CA PHE A 101 9.24 4.21 -9.94
C PHE A 101 10.61 4.29 -9.25
N ALA A 102 11.56 3.43 -9.60
CA ALA A 102 12.93 3.51 -9.10
C ALA A 102 13.54 4.90 -9.38
N THR A 103 13.39 5.41 -10.60
CA THR A 103 13.88 6.76 -10.99
C THR A 103 13.20 7.87 -10.19
N VAL A 104 11.88 7.80 -9.99
CA VAL A 104 11.12 8.80 -9.20
C VAL A 104 11.63 8.88 -7.76
N PHE A 105 12.03 7.76 -7.19
CA PHE A 105 12.55 7.68 -5.83
C PHE A 105 14.09 7.75 -5.74
N HIS A 106 14.78 8.05 -6.85
CA HIS A 106 16.25 8.18 -6.92
C HIS A 106 16.99 6.90 -6.47
N THR A 107 16.49 5.74 -6.87
CA THR A 107 17.09 4.41 -6.63
C THR A 107 17.11 3.61 -7.93
N THR A 108 17.62 2.37 -7.86
CA THR A 108 17.60 1.41 -8.97
C THR A 108 16.96 0.10 -8.55
N ILE A 109 16.62 -0.75 -9.52
CA ILE A 109 16.09 -2.10 -9.23
C ILE A 109 17.17 -2.92 -8.50
N GLU A 110 18.42 -2.79 -8.93
CA GLU A 110 19.57 -3.54 -8.39
C GLU A 110 19.83 -3.20 -6.93
N GLU A 111 19.76 -1.92 -6.54
CA GLU A 111 19.98 -1.47 -5.16
C GLU A 111 18.99 -2.09 -4.16
N ASN A 112 17.74 -2.28 -4.57
CA ASN A 112 16.69 -2.79 -3.70
C ASN A 112 16.16 -4.17 -4.15
N TYR A 113 16.91 -4.88 -5.01
CA TYR A 113 16.49 -6.16 -5.58
C TYR A 113 16.14 -7.18 -4.49
N GLU A 114 16.96 -7.32 -3.46
CA GLU A 114 16.74 -8.30 -2.39
C GLU A 114 15.41 -8.09 -1.65
N LEU A 115 14.94 -6.84 -1.53
CA LEU A 115 13.65 -6.54 -0.91
C LEU A 115 12.48 -7.02 -1.77
N VAL A 116 12.57 -6.83 -3.08
CA VAL A 116 11.48 -7.16 -4.02
C VAL A 116 11.63 -8.54 -4.66
N LYS A 117 12.76 -9.21 -4.45
CA LYS A 117 13.16 -10.45 -5.13
C LYS A 117 12.08 -11.53 -5.14
N ASP A 118 11.55 -11.88 -3.98
CA ASP A 118 10.56 -12.95 -3.83
C ASP A 118 9.27 -12.70 -4.63
N ILE A 119 8.98 -11.42 -4.87
CA ILE A 119 7.81 -10.96 -5.62
C ILE A 119 8.18 -10.83 -7.09
N TYR A 120 9.29 -10.12 -7.35
CA TYR A 120 9.71 -9.78 -8.70
C TYR A 120 10.12 -10.99 -9.53
N GLN A 121 10.83 -11.97 -8.97
CA GLN A 121 11.23 -13.21 -9.66
C GLN A 121 10.05 -13.95 -10.30
N GLN A 122 8.85 -13.82 -9.75
CA GLN A 122 7.66 -14.47 -10.30
C GLN A 122 7.13 -13.76 -11.56
N ILE A 123 7.47 -12.51 -11.76
CA ILE A 123 7.08 -11.70 -12.94
C ILE A 123 8.27 -11.34 -13.85
N GLU A 124 9.48 -11.52 -13.39
CA GLU A 124 10.72 -11.23 -14.14
C GLU A 124 10.81 -11.95 -15.51
N PRO A 125 10.38 -13.22 -15.65
CA PRO A 125 10.32 -13.87 -16.96
C PRO A 125 9.44 -13.13 -17.98
N PHE A 126 8.54 -12.26 -17.49
CA PHE A 126 7.64 -11.44 -18.30
C PHE A 126 8.05 -9.96 -18.34
N ARG A 127 9.28 -9.63 -17.96
CA ARG A 127 9.76 -8.24 -17.82
C ARG A 127 9.54 -7.36 -19.06
N LYS A 128 9.56 -7.95 -20.26
CA LYS A 128 9.32 -7.26 -21.54
C LYS A 128 7.84 -7.23 -21.95
N ARG A 129 6.93 -7.84 -21.17
CA ARG A 129 5.51 -7.82 -21.45
C ARG A 129 4.89 -6.52 -20.93
N ARG A 130 3.97 -5.93 -21.71
CA ARG A 130 3.21 -4.76 -21.27
C ARG A 130 2.36 -5.08 -20.05
N ALA A 131 2.30 -4.16 -19.09
CA ALA A 131 1.56 -4.35 -17.85
C ALA A 131 0.06 -4.59 -18.09
N GLY A 132 -0.52 -3.98 -19.12
CA GLY A 132 -1.91 -4.21 -19.53
C GLY A 132 -2.23 -5.65 -19.91
N ALA A 133 -1.24 -6.41 -20.42
CA ALA A 133 -1.37 -7.81 -20.86
C ALA A 133 -1.07 -8.84 -19.76
N LEU A 134 -0.84 -8.42 -18.50
CA LEU A 134 -0.62 -9.29 -17.37
C LEU A 134 -1.95 -9.83 -16.81
N SER A 135 -1.90 -11.02 -16.18
CA SER A 135 -3.02 -11.51 -15.37
C SER A 135 -3.25 -10.64 -14.14
N GLY A 136 -4.41 -10.75 -13.50
CA GLY A 136 -4.73 -10.00 -12.26
C GLY A 136 -3.67 -10.19 -11.18
N GLY A 137 -3.31 -11.43 -10.87
CA GLY A 137 -2.27 -11.72 -9.87
C GLY A 137 -0.90 -11.17 -10.23
N MET A 138 -0.51 -11.21 -11.52
CA MET A 138 0.76 -10.62 -11.99
C MET A 138 0.73 -9.08 -11.90
N LYS A 139 -0.41 -8.44 -12.19
CA LYS A 139 -0.60 -6.99 -12.01
C LYS A 139 -0.41 -6.59 -10.55
N GLN A 140 -0.95 -7.37 -9.62
CA GLN A 140 -0.79 -7.10 -8.18
C GLN A 140 0.67 -7.27 -7.73
N LYS A 141 1.36 -8.31 -8.20
CA LYS A 141 2.79 -8.49 -7.92
C LYS A 141 3.63 -7.33 -8.46
N LEU A 142 3.34 -6.86 -9.67
CA LEU A 142 4.02 -5.69 -10.23
C LEU A 142 3.73 -4.42 -9.42
N ALA A 143 2.47 -4.17 -9.05
CA ALA A 143 2.08 -3.02 -8.26
C ALA A 143 2.75 -3.02 -6.88
N LEU A 144 2.81 -4.18 -6.22
CA LEU A 144 3.51 -4.35 -4.95
C LEU A 144 5.01 -4.11 -5.09
N SER A 145 5.65 -4.65 -6.13
CA SER A 145 7.08 -4.42 -6.40
C SER A 145 7.38 -2.93 -6.61
N CYS A 146 6.54 -2.22 -7.38
CA CYS A 146 6.69 -0.78 -7.58
C CYS A 146 6.50 0.03 -6.29
N ALA A 147 5.56 -0.37 -5.43
CA ALA A 147 5.34 0.29 -4.14
C ALA A 147 6.46 0.05 -3.13
N LEU A 148 7.26 -1.00 -3.32
CA LEU A 148 8.37 -1.40 -2.44
C LEU A 148 9.73 -0.93 -2.93
N ILE A 149 9.87 -0.52 -4.19
CA ILE A 149 11.18 -0.32 -4.83
C ILE A 149 12.08 0.70 -4.11
N HIS A 150 11.51 1.63 -3.39
CA HIS A 150 12.24 2.65 -2.61
C HIS A 150 12.41 2.30 -1.12
N LYS A 151 12.13 1.05 -0.73
CA LYS A 151 12.28 0.52 0.62
C LYS A 151 11.51 1.35 1.67
N PRO A 152 10.16 1.40 1.59
CA PRO A 152 9.34 2.18 2.50
C PRO A 152 9.35 1.60 3.92
N ASP A 153 9.15 2.48 4.93
CA ASP A 153 8.93 2.07 6.32
C ASP A 153 7.50 1.56 6.55
N VAL A 154 6.54 2.15 5.81
CA VAL A 154 5.11 1.80 5.90
C VAL A 154 4.55 1.57 4.52
N LEU A 155 3.84 0.47 4.34
CA LEU A 155 3.17 0.09 3.10
C LEU A 155 1.64 0.13 3.29
N PHE A 156 0.97 0.95 2.50
CA PHE A 156 -0.48 1.04 2.45
C PHE A 156 -1.02 0.28 1.23
N LEU A 157 -1.92 -0.67 1.46
CA LEU A 157 -2.50 -1.54 0.43
C LEU A 157 -4.02 -1.42 0.45
N ASP A 158 -4.59 -0.75 -0.54
CA ASP A 158 -6.03 -0.54 -0.64
C ASP A 158 -6.67 -1.67 -1.44
N GLU A 159 -7.32 -2.62 -0.75
CA GLU A 159 -7.98 -3.78 -1.34
C GLU A 159 -7.09 -4.58 -2.32
N PRO A 160 -5.88 -4.98 -1.91
CA PRO A 160 -4.82 -5.42 -2.83
C PRO A 160 -5.13 -6.69 -3.59
N THR A 161 -6.14 -7.45 -3.21
CA THR A 161 -6.49 -8.75 -3.80
C THR A 161 -7.89 -8.79 -4.41
N THR A 162 -8.53 -7.61 -4.55
CA THR A 162 -9.84 -7.51 -5.23
C THR A 162 -9.73 -7.96 -6.69
N GLY A 163 -10.58 -8.90 -7.09
CA GLY A 163 -10.57 -9.47 -8.45
C GLY A 163 -9.43 -10.47 -8.74
N VAL A 164 -8.70 -10.89 -7.72
CA VAL A 164 -7.64 -11.91 -7.83
C VAL A 164 -8.19 -13.29 -7.48
N ASP A 165 -7.75 -14.32 -8.20
CA ASP A 165 -8.14 -15.69 -7.92
C ASP A 165 -7.66 -16.19 -6.55
N PRO A 166 -8.31 -17.20 -5.95
CA PRO A 166 -8.02 -17.65 -4.58
C PRO A 166 -6.58 -18.11 -4.35
N VAL A 167 -5.93 -18.71 -5.35
CA VAL A 167 -4.54 -19.20 -5.23
C VAL A 167 -3.58 -18.02 -5.19
N SER A 168 -3.67 -17.12 -6.17
CA SER A 168 -2.85 -15.91 -6.23
C SER A 168 -3.06 -15.00 -5.00
N ARG A 169 -4.30 -14.95 -4.48
CA ARG A 169 -4.64 -14.23 -3.25
C ARG A 169 -3.88 -14.79 -2.04
N LYS A 170 -3.91 -16.10 -1.84
CA LYS A 170 -3.19 -16.77 -0.75
C LYS A 170 -1.67 -16.52 -0.82
N GLU A 171 -1.11 -16.60 -2.03
CA GLU A 171 0.30 -16.28 -2.27
C GLU A 171 0.61 -14.82 -1.91
N PHE A 172 -0.23 -13.89 -2.31
CA PHE A 172 -0.06 -12.46 -2.04
C PHE A 172 0.00 -12.18 -0.53
N TRP A 173 -0.94 -12.71 0.25
CA TRP A 173 -0.92 -12.57 1.71
C TRP A 173 0.29 -13.24 2.35
N GLY A 174 0.78 -14.34 1.78
CA GLY A 174 2.04 -14.96 2.19
C GLY A 174 3.26 -14.05 1.96
N MET A 175 3.28 -13.29 0.85
CA MET A 175 4.32 -12.29 0.59
C MET A 175 4.27 -11.14 1.62
N LEU A 176 3.08 -10.64 1.97
CA LEU A 176 2.93 -9.57 2.96
C LEU A 176 3.48 -9.99 4.33
N ARG A 177 3.25 -11.22 4.76
CA ARG A 177 3.82 -11.73 6.03
C ARG A 177 5.35 -11.74 6.01
N ARG A 178 5.98 -12.16 4.90
CA ARG A 178 7.45 -12.11 4.77
C ARG A 178 7.99 -10.69 4.79
N LEU A 179 7.31 -9.74 4.14
CA LEU A 179 7.68 -8.33 4.18
C LEU A 179 7.59 -7.75 5.60
N LYS A 180 6.55 -8.12 6.36
CA LYS A 180 6.43 -7.78 7.78
C LYS A 180 7.60 -8.33 8.59
N GLU A 181 8.00 -9.60 8.37
CA GLU A 181 9.15 -10.24 9.04
C GLU A 181 10.47 -9.51 8.75
N GLN A 182 10.55 -8.79 7.63
CA GLN A 182 11.66 -7.90 7.27
C GLN A 182 11.57 -6.50 7.93
N GLY A 183 10.57 -6.27 8.78
CA GLY A 183 10.40 -5.04 9.55
C GLY A 183 9.53 -3.97 8.91
N ILE A 184 8.92 -4.24 7.75
CA ILE A 184 8.00 -3.29 7.11
C ILE A 184 6.66 -3.30 7.84
N THR A 185 6.16 -2.12 8.21
CA THR A 185 4.78 -1.98 8.71
C THR A 185 3.81 -2.01 7.54
N ILE A 186 2.79 -2.82 7.61
CA ILE A 186 1.83 -2.96 6.51
C ILE A 186 0.42 -2.65 7.00
N ILE A 187 -0.30 -1.80 6.29
CA ILE A 187 -1.70 -1.49 6.55
C ILE A 187 -2.49 -1.86 5.30
N ALA A 188 -3.32 -2.89 5.41
CA ALA A 188 -4.12 -3.39 4.30
C ALA A 188 -5.61 -3.17 4.55
N SER A 189 -6.33 -2.66 3.57
CA SER A 189 -7.79 -2.65 3.61
C SER A 189 -8.37 -3.84 2.86
N THR A 190 -9.47 -4.39 3.35
CA THR A 190 -10.19 -5.47 2.67
C THR A 190 -11.67 -5.50 3.09
N PRO A 191 -12.60 -5.83 2.18
CA PRO A 191 -13.98 -6.16 2.54
C PRO A 191 -14.14 -7.64 2.94
N ILE A 192 -13.09 -8.47 2.86
CA ILE A 192 -13.14 -9.93 3.01
C ILE A 192 -12.63 -10.33 4.39
N ILE A 193 -13.49 -10.96 5.21
CA ILE A 193 -13.16 -11.39 6.57
C ILE A 193 -11.98 -12.37 6.62
N ASP A 194 -11.91 -13.32 5.68
CA ASP A 194 -10.83 -14.31 5.67
C ASP A 194 -9.47 -13.69 5.38
N GLU A 195 -9.42 -12.57 4.66
CA GLU A 195 -8.21 -11.79 4.46
C GLU A 195 -7.82 -11.03 5.74
N ALA A 196 -8.80 -10.42 6.42
CA ALA A 196 -8.55 -9.74 7.68
C ALA A 196 -7.93 -10.67 8.75
N ARG A 197 -8.30 -11.96 8.74
CA ARG A 197 -7.68 -12.98 9.61
C ARG A 197 -6.19 -13.24 9.35
N GLN A 198 -5.66 -12.77 8.23
CA GLN A 198 -4.21 -12.84 7.93
C GLN A 198 -3.41 -11.73 8.61
N CYS A 199 -4.10 -10.70 9.12
CA CYS A 199 -3.51 -9.59 9.83
C CYS A 199 -3.26 -9.94 11.31
N ASP A 200 -2.37 -9.20 11.94
CA ASP A 200 -2.10 -9.35 13.38
C ASP A 200 -3.23 -8.72 14.21
N ARG A 201 -3.83 -7.66 13.66
CA ARG A 201 -4.93 -6.92 14.29
C ARG A 201 -5.77 -6.23 13.22
#